data_6fde97cb57764c982e87e6e15781785e
#
_entry.id   6fde97cb57764c982e87e6e15781785e
#
_cell.length_a   1.000
_cell.length_b   1.000
_cell.length_c   1.000
_cell.angle_alpha   90.00
_cell.angle_beta   90.00
_cell.angle_gamma   90.00
#
_symmetry.space_group_name_H-M   'P 1'
#
loop_
_entity.id
_entity.type
_entity.pdbx_description
1 polymer ?
#
loop_
_entity_poly.entity_id
_entity_poly.type
_entity_poly.pdbx_seq_one_letter_code
_entity_poly.pdbx_strand_id
1 'polypeptide(L)'
;MSSGAFGKSRKTKNKIATVCMVIFFSILAVLIIMPVYAIVMASFKPGNFLLQYGLNLDLDIPNMTLDNYVLLFTGSHDYWIWFGNSLLLTALTVVLTLLVSSFVAYGFAAYDFKGKNFFFVIVLIILSIPFEVIMLPLYKQISSWGMMDNYAAVVIPFLAHASTIFFFRQYLLGLPKSLIEAGRIDGCTEYGIFFRLIVPIMKPAFSAMAILNGMNAWNNYLWPLLVIRSSEKYTLTIGLNTLINPYGDNYSLLVVGSVFSIIPIFILFICFQRYFIEGMTAGAVKE
;
A
#
# COMPACT_ATOMS: atom_id res chain seq x y z
N MET A 1 -55.83 -19.58 6.27
CA MET A 1 -55.10 -19.59 4.98
C MET A 1 -54.52 -18.21 4.64
N SER A 2 -53.47 -17.70 5.37
CA SER A 2 -52.87 -16.40 5.01
C SER A 2 -51.33 -16.27 5.22
N SER A 3 -50.63 -17.39 5.54
CA SER A 3 -49.18 -17.31 5.80
C SER A 3 -48.26 -17.37 4.57
N GLY A 4 -48.81 -17.77 3.41
CA GLY A 4 -48.03 -17.98 2.18
C GLY A 4 -47.72 -16.69 1.38
N ALA A 5 -48.53 -15.65 1.53
CA ALA A 5 -48.39 -14.41 0.75
C ALA A 5 -47.28 -13.47 1.29
N PHE A 6 -47.09 -13.42 2.62
CA PHE A 6 -46.06 -12.59 3.27
C PHE A 6 -44.63 -13.11 2.99
N GLY A 7 -44.42 -14.42 2.90
CA GLY A 7 -43.12 -15.01 2.60
C GLY A 7 -42.66 -14.81 1.17
N LYS A 8 -43.58 -14.83 0.19
CA LYS A 8 -43.29 -14.56 -1.22
C LYS A 8 -42.88 -13.09 -1.47
N SER A 9 -43.58 -12.15 -0.85
CA SER A 9 -43.29 -10.70 -0.98
C SER A 9 -41.90 -10.34 -0.45
N ARG A 10 -41.48 -10.92 0.68
CA ARG A 10 -40.15 -10.67 1.28
C ARG A 10 -39.01 -11.27 0.44
N LYS A 11 -39.19 -12.47 -0.13
CA LYS A 11 -38.22 -13.10 -1.05
C LYS A 11 -38.05 -12.31 -2.36
N THR A 12 -39.16 -11.75 -2.89
CA THR A 12 -39.11 -10.95 -4.12
C THR A 12 -38.45 -9.60 -3.89
N LYS A 13 -38.75 -8.91 -2.78
CA LYS A 13 -38.07 -7.66 -2.38
C LYS A 13 -36.56 -7.87 -2.19
N ASN A 14 -36.16 -8.97 -1.55
CA ASN A 14 -34.73 -9.29 -1.39
C ASN A 14 -34.04 -9.57 -2.74
N LYS A 15 -34.72 -10.25 -3.69
CA LYS A 15 -34.16 -10.46 -5.03
C LYS A 15 -33.98 -9.15 -5.80
N ILE A 16 -34.96 -8.24 -5.76
CA ILE A 16 -34.86 -6.92 -6.41
C ILE A 16 -33.72 -6.13 -5.79
N ALA A 17 -33.64 -6.07 -4.47
CA ALA A 17 -32.55 -5.39 -3.77
C ALA A 17 -31.15 -5.96 -4.16
N THR A 18 -31.03 -7.29 -4.24
CA THR A 18 -29.79 -7.95 -4.69
C THR A 18 -29.45 -7.56 -6.13
N VAL A 19 -30.43 -7.59 -7.06
CA VAL A 19 -30.20 -7.18 -8.45
C VAL A 19 -29.76 -5.73 -8.53
N CYS A 20 -30.42 -4.82 -7.81
CA CYS A 20 -30.04 -3.40 -7.77
C CYS A 20 -28.61 -3.21 -7.22
N MET A 21 -28.25 -3.93 -6.16
CA MET A 21 -26.88 -3.91 -5.62
C MET A 21 -25.86 -4.43 -6.64
N VAL A 22 -26.13 -5.55 -7.31
CA VAL A 22 -25.24 -6.10 -8.34
C VAL A 22 -25.04 -5.08 -9.48
N ILE A 23 -26.12 -4.49 -9.99
CA ILE A 23 -26.05 -3.48 -11.04
C ILE A 23 -25.21 -2.27 -10.56
N PHE A 24 -25.51 -1.75 -9.36
CA PHE A 24 -24.77 -0.61 -8.79
C PHE A 24 -23.27 -0.91 -8.67
N PHE A 25 -22.90 -2.04 -8.07
CA PHE A 25 -21.49 -2.41 -7.92
C PHE A 25 -20.82 -2.73 -9.25
N SER A 26 -21.56 -3.26 -10.25
CA SER A 26 -21.02 -3.48 -11.60
C SER A 26 -20.70 -2.16 -12.31
N ILE A 27 -21.59 -1.18 -12.22
CA ILE A 27 -21.34 0.17 -12.76
C ILE A 27 -20.13 0.80 -12.06
N LEU A 28 -20.08 0.72 -10.73
CA LEU A 28 -18.96 1.25 -9.95
C LEU A 28 -17.64 0.57 -10.33
N ALA A 29 -17.64 -0.75 -10.53
CA ALA A 29 -16.47 -1.49 -10.97
C ALA A 29 -15.98 -1.03 -12.34
N VAL A 30 -16.88 -0.83 -13.31
CA VAL A 30 -16.54 -0.31 -14.64
C VAL A 30 -15.92 1.07 -14.54
N LEU A 31 -16.49 1.98 -13.72
CA LEU A 31 -15.96 3.33 -13.53
C LEU A 31 -14.57 3.34 -12.92
N ILE A 32 -14.30 2.43 -11.95
CA ILE A 32 -12.98 2.31 -11.31
C ILE A 32 -11.93 1.72 -12.26
N ILE A 33 -12.32 0.76 -13.11
CA ILE A 33 -11.40 0.12 -14.06
C ILE A 33 -11.11 1.03 -15.28
N MET A 34 -12.03 1.94 -15.60
CA MET A 34 -11.93 2.80 -16.79
C MET A 34 -10.60 3.57 -16.89
N PRO A 35 -10.05 4.23 -15.85
CA PRO A 35 -8.75 4.88 -15.95
C PRO A 35 -7.59 3.92 -16.23
N VAL A 36 -7.63 2.71 -15.65
CA VAL A 36 -6.62 1.67 -15.89
C VAL A 36 -6.72 1.18 -17.33
N TYR A 37 -7.92 0.97 -17.83
CA TYR A 37 -8.16 0.64 -19.23
C TYR A 37 -7.61 1.72 -20.16
N ALA A 38 -7.90 2.99 -19.87
CA ALA A 38 -7.43 4.12 -20.68
C ALA A 38 -5.89 4.18 -20.80
N ILE A 39 -5.16 4.00 -19.68
CA ILE A 39 -3.71 4.03 -19.70
C ILE A 39 -3.12 2.80 -20.42
N VAL A 40 -3.74 1.63 -20.28
CA VAL A 40 -3.34 0.42 -21.02
C VAL A 40 -3.57 0.63 -22.52
N MET A 41 -4.73 1.17 -22.95
CA MET A 41 -4.96 1.47 -24.36
C MET A 41 -3.99 2.53 -24.89
N ALA A 42 -3.71 3.55 -24.11
CA ALA A 42 -2.75 4.59 -24.46
C ALA A 42 -1.32 4.04 -24.63
N SER A 43 -0.93 3.00 -23.90
CA SER A 43 0.42 2.40 -24.02
C SER A 43 0.68 1.73 -25.37
N PHE A 44 -0.36 1.40 -26.12
CA PHE A 44 -0.26 0.88 -27.50
C PHE A 44 -0.28 1.97 -28.56
N LYS A 45 -0.44 3.24 -28.20
CA LYS A 45 -0.51 4.36 -29.15
C LYS A 45 0.81 5.12 -29.15
N PRO A 46 1.25 5.70 -30.31
CA PRO A 46 2.44 6.55 -30.36
C PRO A 46 2.37 7.70 -29.35
N GLY A 47 3.50 8.07 -28.74
CA GLY A 47 3.53 9.07 -27.66
C GLY A 47 3.04 10.46 -28.07
N ASN A 48 3.24 10.86 -29.33
CA ASN A 48 2.71 12.09 -29.89
C ASN A 48 1.16 12.13 -29.95
N PHE A 49 0.52 10.97 -30.04
CA PHE A 49 -0.94 10.85 -30.04
C PHE A 49 -1.54 11.32 -28.70
N LEU A 50 -0.86 11.04 -27.61
CA LEU A 50 -1.25 11.47 -26.28
C LEU A 50 -1.20 13.00 -26.11
N LEU A 51 -0.22 13.65 -26.75
CA LEU A 51 -0.11 15.11 -26.74
C LEU A 51 -1.25 15.79 -27.52
N GLN A 52 -1.70 15.17 -28.61
CA GLN A 52 -2.74 15.74 -29.47
C GLN A 52 -4.15 15.45 -28.96
N TYR A 53 -4.39 14.27 -28.47
CA TYR A 53 -5.75 13.76 -28.16
C TYR A 53 -5.97 13.44 -26.70
N GLY A 54 -4.93 13.50 -25.85
CA GLY A 54 -5.00 13.13 -24.45
C GLY A 54 -5.27 11.63 -24.23
N LEU A 55 -5.56 11.28 -22.99
CA LEU A 55 -6.04 9.93 -22.65
C LEU A 55 -7.47 9.76 -23.14
N ASN A 56 -7.69 8.89 -24.12
CA ASN A 56 -9.00 8.54 -24.63
C ASN A 56 -9.26 7.02 -24.53
N LEU A 57 -10.53 6.66 -24.66
CA LEU A 57 -10.98 5.25 -24.59
C LEU A 57 -11.07 4.59 -25.96
N ASP A 58 -10.70 5.32 -27.04
CA ASP A 58 -10.87 4.86 -28.40
C ASP A 58 -9.96 3.66 -28.70
N LEU A 59 -10.57 2.59 -29.18
CA LEU A 59 -9.89 1.43 -29.77
C LEU A 59 -9.47 1.79 -31.20
N ASP A 60 -8.34 2.49 -31.34
CA ASP A 60 -7.77 2.84 -32.64
C ASP A 60 -6.82 1.74 -33.12
N ILE A 61 -7.41 0.61 -33.47
CA ILE A 61 -6.66 -0.61 -33.88
C ILE A 61 -5.66 -0.33 -35.02
N PRO A 62 -5.95 0.51 -36.06
CA PRO A 62 -4.99 0.80 -37.12
C PRO A 62 -3.72 1.50 -36.67
N ASN A 63 -3.78 2.28 -35.60
CA ASN A 63 -2.64 3.07 -35.08
C ASN A 63 -2.01 2.43 -33.84
N MET A 64 -2.42 1.24 -33.44
CA MET A 64 -1.78 0.50 -32.33
C MET A 64 -0.41 -0.02 -32.74
N THR A 65 0.58 0.20 -31.87
CA THR A 65 1.97 -0.25 -32.04
C THR A 65 2.50 -0.85 -30.73
N LEU A 66 3.51 -1.72 -30.85
CA LEU A 66 4.29 -2.23 -29.72
C LEU A 66 5.59 -1.46 -29.50
N ASP A 67 5.85 -0.39 -30.26
CA ASP A 67 7.10 0.35 -30.22
C ASP A 67 7.41 0.92 -28.82
N ASN A 68 6.39 1.34 -28.07
CA ASN A 68 6.55 1.80 -26.69
C ASN A 68 7.09 0.70 -25.79
N TYR A 69 6.63 -0.55 -25.98
CA TYR A 69 7.10 -1.72 -25.23
C TYR A 69 8.53 -2.09 -25.67
N VAL A 70 8.81 -2.07 -26.96
CA VAL A 70 10.18 -2.27 -27.47
C VAL A 70 11.10 -1.22 -26.86
N LEU A 71 10.72 0.06 -26.86
CA LEU A 71 11.48 1.15 -26.25
C LEU A 71 11.73 0.88 -24.76
N LEU A 72 10.74 0.41 -23.99
CA LEU A 72 10.88 0.11 -22.57
C LEU A 72 11.94 -0.96 -22.30
N PHE A 73 12.04 -1.99 -23.14
CA PHE A 73 12.95 -3.10 -22.94
C PHE A 73 14.33 -2.94 -23.59
N THR A 74 14.45 -2.15 -24.65
CA THR A 74 15.67 -2.02 -25.45
C THR A 74 16.28 -0.63 -25.42
N GLY A 75 15.54 0.37 -24.94
CA GLY A 75 15.99 1.76 -24.90
C GLY A 75 17.08 2.03 -23.86
N SER A 76 17.95 3.00 -24.13
CA SER A 76 18.95 3.49 -23.18
C SER A 76 18.34 4.45 -22.18
N HIS A 77 17.70 3.92 -21.15
CA HIS A 77 17.07 4.70 -20.08
C HIS A 77 17.13 3.96 -18.75
N ASP A 78 16.98 4.69 -17.64
CA ASP A 78 17.15 4.16 -16.28
C ASP A 78 15.87 3.53 -15.70
N TYR A 79 14.82 3.27 -16.50
CA TYR A 79 13.52 2.80 -16.02
C TYR A 79 13.64 1.57 -15.11
N TRP A 80 14.41 0.56 -15.53
CA TRP A 80 14.55 -0.67 -14.76
C TRP A 80 15.36 -0.49 -13.48
N ILE A 81 16.26 0.51 -13.46
CA ILE A 81 16.99 0.91 -12.25
C ILE A 81 15.99 1.53 -11.27
N TRP A 82 15.17 2.48 -11.71
CA TRP A 82 14.13 3.10 -10.87
C TRP A 82 13.10 2.10 -10.36
N PHE A 83 12.68 1.17 -11.22
CA PHE A 83 11.76 0.10 -10.86
C PHE A 83 12.36 -0.81 -9.78
N GLY A 84 13.61 -1.24 -9.95
CA GLY A 84 14.35 -2.04 -8.97
C GLY A 84 14.54 -1.31 -7.64
N ASN A 85 14.89 -0.02 -7.68
CA ASN A 85 15.02 0.84 -6.49
C ASN A 85 13.69 0.91 -5.72
N SER A 86 12.57 1.13 -6.43
CA SER A 86 11.24 1.16 -5.80
C SER A 86 10.86 -0.17 -5.19
N LEU A 87 11.14 -1.30 -5.85
CA LEU A 87 10.89 -2.63 -5.27
C LEU A 87 11.71 -2.85 -4.00
N LEU A 88 13.01 -2.54 -4.04
CA LEU A 88 13.90 -2.67 -2.89
C LEU A 88 13.44 -1.79 -1.73
N LEU A 89 13.20 -0.50 -1.98
CA LEU A 89 12.79 0.44 -0.94
C LEU A 89 11.43 0.08 -0.35
N THR A 90 10.48 -0.33 -1.19
CA THR A 90 9.16 -0.78 -0.72
C THR A 90 9.29 -2.04 0.14
N ALA A 91 10.04 -3.04 -0.31
CA ALA A 91 10.24 -4.28 0.46
C ALA A 91 10.93 -4.01 1.79
N LEU A 92 12.01 -3.21 1.81
CA LEU A 92 12.73 -2.84 3.03
C LEU A 92 11.81 -2.05 3.98
N THR A 93 11.11 -1.05 3.47
CA THR A 93 10.20 -0.23 4.29
C THR A 93 9.10 -1.09 4.90
N VAL A 94 8.44 -1.94 4.11
CA VAL A 94 7.36 -2.82 4.61
C VAL A 94 7.89 -3.77 5.67
N VAL A 95 8.93 -4.54 5.36
CA VAL A 95 9.45 -5.56 6.28
C VAL A 95 9.91 -4.94 7.60
N LEU A 96 10.71 -3.88 7.53
CA LEU A 96 11.26 -3.24 8.71
C LEU A 96 10.18 -2.49 9.52
N THR A 97 9.24 -1.81 8.86
CA THR A 97 8.12 -1.13 9.54
C THR A 97 7.22 -2.13 10.25
N LEU A 98 6.86 -3.23 9.60
CA LEU A 98 6.04 -4.26 10.23
C LEU A 98 6.76 -4.89 11.43
N LEU A 99 8.04 -5.18 11.29
CA LEU A 99 8.85 -5.76 12.37
C LEU A 99 8.92 -4.81 13.56
N VAL A 100 9.41 -3.58 13.36
CA VAL A 100 9.60 -2.61 14.44
C VAL A 100 8.26 -2.23 15.07
N SER A 101 7.25 -1.90 14.25
CA SER A 101 5.95 -1.49 14.76
C SER A 101 5.21 -2.61 15.50
N SER A 102 5.39 -3.88 15.09
CA SER A 102 4.78 -5.01 15.82
C SER A 102 5.44 -5.26 17.17
N PHE A 103 6.76 -5.10 17.29
CA PHE A 103 7.44 -5.15 18.59
C PHE A 103 6.97 -4.04 19.54
N VAL A 104 6.88 -2.82 19.04
CA VAL A 104 6.39 -1.67 19.82
C VAL A 104 4.94 -1.92 20.25
N ALA A 105 4.09 -2.37 19.34
CA ALA A 105 2.69 -2.68 19.63
C ALA A 105 2.55 -3.83 20.65
N TYR A 106 3.38 -4.87 20.53
CA TYR A 106 3.42 -5.97 21.48
C TYR A 106 3.82 -5.48 22.88
N GLY A 107 4.84 -4.62 22.97
CA GLY A 107 5.22 -3.95 24.22
C GLY A 107 4.05 -3.21 24.87
N PHE A 108 3.28 -2.47 24.10
CA PHE A 108 2.06 -1.76 24.58
C PHE A 108 0.88 -2.69 24.90
N ALA A 109 0.78 -3.88 24.34
CA ALA A 109 -0.33 -4.78 24.57
C ALA A 109 -0.05 -5.78 25.70
N ALA A 110 1.14 -6.40 25.70
CA ALA A 110 1.49 -7.54 26.53
C ALA A 110 2.02 -7.15 27.91
N TYR A 111 2.59 -5.94 28.06
CA TYR A 111 3.22 -5.52 29.30
C TYR A 111 2.48 -4.36 29.97
N ASP A 112 2.58 -4.32 31.30
CA ASP A 112 2.16 -3.18 32.11
C ASP A 112 3.38 -2.49 32.70
N PHE A 113 3.62 -1.26 32.29
CA PHE A 113 4.76 -0.43 32.72
C PHE A 113 4.33 1.00 33.04
N LYS A 114 5.13 1.69 33.87
CA LYS A 114 4.87 3.09 34.25
C LYS A 114 4.94 3.98 33.01
N GLY A 115 3.90 4.82 32.80
CA GLY A 115 3.83 5.73 31.67
C GLY A 115 3.28 5.13 30.37
N LYS A 116 2.87 3.85 30.35
CA LYS A 116 2.31 3.16 29.17
C LYS A 116 1.26 4.02 28.42
N ASN A 117 0.29 4.53 29.14
CA ASN A 117 -0.78 5.35 28.55
C ASN A 117 -0.26 6.68 28.01
N PHE A 118 0.69 7.31 28.70
CA PHE A 118 1.32 8.55 28.25
C PHE A 118 2.06 8.33 26.90
N PHE A 119 2.91 7.31 26.81
CA PHE A 119 3.62 7.01 25.56
C PHE A 119 2.66 6.62 24.44
N PHE A 120 1.57 5.92 24.76
CA PHE A 120 0.58 5.58 23.74
C PHE A 120 -0.19 6.81 23.25
N VAL A 121 -0.48 7.78 24.11
CA VAL A 121 -1.08 9.07 23.72
C VAL A 121 -0.14 9.82 22.74
N ILE A 122 1.18 9.75 22.92
CA ILE A 122 2.13 10.31 21.95
C ILE A 122 1.94 9.66 20.57
N VAL A 123 1.80 8.33 20.50
CA VAL A 123 1.52 7.63 19.23
C VAL A 123 0.23 8.16 18.59
N LEU A 124 -0.82 8.39 19.38
CA LEU A 124 -2.10 8.94 18.88
C LEU A 124 -1.96 10.38 18.39
N ILE A 125 -1.18 11.21 19.08
CA ILE A 125 -0.89 12.59 18.65
C ILE A 125 -0.17 12.58 17.31
N ILE A 126 0.85 11.74 17.14
CA ILE A 126 1.60 11.63 15.89
C ILE A 126 0.69 11.24 14.71
N LEU A 127 -0.32 10.39 14.93
CA LEU A 127 -1.32 10.05 13.90
C LEU A 127 -2.11 11.25 13.38
N SER A 128 -2.26 12.27 14.21
CA SER A 128 -3.04 13.48 13.87
C SER A 128 -2.20 14.56 13.16
N ILE A 129 -0.87 14.39 13.12
CA ILE A 129 0.03 15.38 12.51
C ILE A 129 0.20 15.03 11.02
N PRO A 130 -0.18 15.93 10.09
CA PRO A 130 0.09 15.73 8.67
C PRO A 130 1.61 15.63 8.42
N PHE A 131 2.01 14.73 7.52
CA PHE A 131 3.43 14.50 7.21
C PHE A 131 4.10 15.78 6.71
N GLU A 132 3.40 16.61 5.96
CA GLU A 132 3.91 17.86 5.38
C GLU A 132 4.42 18.83 6.44
N VAL A 133 3.84 18.81 7.64
CA VAL A 133 4.27 19.67 8.76
C VAL A 133 5.63 19.23 9.31
N ILE A 134 5.87 17.91 9.39
CA ILE A 134 7.11 17.37 9.93
C ILE A 134 8.21 17.21 8.87
N MET A 135 7.86 17.32 7.59
CA MET A 135 8.75 17.05 6.47
C MET A 135 10.00 17.93 6.49
N LEU A 136 9.87 19.24 6.71
CA LEU A 136 11.01 20.16 6.73
C LEU A 136 11.93 19.96 7.95
N PRO A 137 11.42 19.84 9.20
CA PRO A 137 12.25 19.43 10.33
C PRO A 137 12.98 18.12 10.11
N LEU A 138 12.28 17.11 9.56
CA LEU A 138 12.85 15.79 9.27
C LEU A 138 13.96 15.86 8.20
N TYR A 139 13.75 16.64 7.14
CA TYR A 139 14.77 16.89 6.12
C TYR A 139 16.05 17.50 6.72
N LYS A 140 15.91 18.53 7.58
CA LYS A 140 17.04 19.14 8.28
C LYS A 140 17.78 18.12 9.14
N GLN A 141 17.05 17.26 9.84
CA GLN A 141 17.63 16.20 10.67
C GLN A 141 18.43 15.20 9.85
N ILE A 142 17.85 14.66 8.77
CA ILE A 142 18.51 13.74 7.85
C ILE A 142 19.76 14.37 7.21
N SER A 143 19.66 15.65 6.81
CA SER A 143 20.78 16.41 6.27
C SER A 143 21.90 16.59 7.29
N SER A 144 21.57 16.90 8.56
CA SER A 144 22.56 17.05 9.63
C SER A 144 23.28 15.74 9.98
N TRP A 145 22.64 14.61 9.77
CA TRP A 145 23.23 13.28 9.94
C TRP A 145 24.10 12.84 8.74
N GLY A 146 24.18 13.66 7.69
CA GLY A 146 24.92 13.31 6.47
C GLY A 146 24.31 12.17 5.66
N MET A 147 23.00 11.89 5.84
CA MET A 147 22.32 10.77 5.21
C MET A 147 21.66 11.14 3.86
N MET A 148 21.89 12.34 3.34
CA MET A 148 21.35 12.74 2.04
C MET A 148 21.88 11.82 0.94
N ASP A 149 21.04 11.61 -0.07
CA ASP A 149 21.32 10.72 -1.21
C ASP A 149 21.59 9.26 -0.80
N ASN A 150 20.89 8.77 0.23
CA ASN A 150 21.01 7.41 0.74
C ASN A 150 19.63 6.78 0.92
N TYR A 151 19.49 5.51 0.57
CA TYR A 151 18.25 4.74 0.76
C TYR A 151 17.82 4.65 2.24
N ALA A 152 18.78 4.67 3.16
CA ALA A 152 18.49 4.71 4.59
C ALA A 152 17.71 5.96 5.00
N ALA A 153 17.93 7.11 4.34
CA ALA A 153 17.16 8.34 4.57
C ALA A 153 15.69 8.20 4.15
N VAL A 154 15.40 7.33 3.18
CA VAL A 154 14.03 7.06 2.75
C VAL A 154 13.32 6.12 3.73
N VAL A 155 14.01 5.14 4.30
CA VAL A 155 13.41 4.03 5.07
C VAL A 155 13.36 4.32 6.57
N ILE A 156 14.47 4.77 7.17
CA ILE A 156 14.63 4.87 8.63
C ILE A 156 13.56 5.71 9.32
N PRO A 157 13.14 6.89 8.79
CA PRO A 157 12.16 7.73 9.47
C PRO A 157 10.78 7.07 9.67
N PHE A 158 10.48 6.04 8.89
CA PHE A 158 9.16 5.40 8.88
C PHE A 158 9.12 4.03 9.55
N LEU A 159 10.21 3.56 10.18
CA LEU A 159 10.28 2.24 10.80
C LEU A 159 9.27 2.06 11.95
N ALA A 160 9.11 3.07 12.79
CA ALA A 160 8.12 3.08 13.87
C ALA A 160 6.87 3.85 13.44
N HIS A 161 6.11 3.30 12.50
CA HIS A 161 4.97 3.99 11.91
C HIS A 161 3.76 3.98 12.84
N ALA A 162 3.30 5.17 13.25
CA ALA A 162 2.28 5.33 14.28
C ALA A 162 0.95 4.60 13.97
N SER A 163 0.48 4.63 12.73
CA SER A 163 -0.75 3.93 12.34
C SER A 163 -0.60 2.41 12.40
N THR A 164 0.58 1.88 12.05
CA THR A 164 0.87 0.45 12.13
C THR A 164 0.97 -0.01 13.58
N ILE A 165 1.63 0.79 14.46
CA ILE A 165 1.70 0.52 15.91
C ILE A 165 0.30 0.51 16.50
N PHE A 166 -0.52 1.54 16.19
CA PHE A 166 -1.89 1.63 16.66
C PHE A 166 -2.71 0.40 16.24
N PHE A 167 -2.69 0.06 14.95
CA PHE A 167 -3.45 -1.05 14.39
C PHE A 167 -3.06 -2.38 15.04
N PHE A 168 -1.76 -2.68 15.12
CA PHE A 168 -1.28 -3.90 15.75
C PHE A 168 -1.63 -3.97 17.23
N ARG A 169 -1.51 -2.86 17.96
CA ARG A 169 -1.93 -2.83 19.36
C ARG A 169 -3.42 -3.12 19.52
N GLN A 170 -4.28 -2.51 18.70
CA GLN A 170 -5.73 -2.78 18.77
C GLN A 170 -6.05 -4.24 18.46
N TYR A 171 -5.37 -4.83 17.47
CA TYR A 171 -5.53 -6.25 17.17
C TYR A 171 -5.10 -7.14 18.32
N LEU A 172 -3.94 -6.85 18.92
CA LEU A 172 -3.40 -7.60 20.08
C LEU A 172 -4.29 -7.52 21.31
N LEU A 173 -4.92 -6.38 21.58
CA LEU A 173 -5.86 -6.22 22.70
C LEU A 173 -7.15 -7.05 22.50
N GLY A 174 -7.47 -7.45 21.28
CA GLY A 174 -8.57 -8.37 20.97
C GLY A 174 -8.23 -9.84 21.23
N LEU A 175 -6.96 -10.19 21.46
CA LEU A 175 -6.53 -11.56 21.74
C LEU A 175 -6.64 -11.89 23.23
N PRO A 176 -6.99 -13.13 23.61
CA PRO A 176 -6.99 -13.57 25.00
C PRO A 176 -5.60 -13.47 25.62
N LYS A 177 -5.47 -12.80 26.76
CA LYS A 177 -4.20 -12.70 27.52
C LYS A 177 -3.65 -14.08 27.93
N SER A 178 -4.54 -15.05 28.14
CA SER A 178 -4.18 -16.42 28.46
C SER A 178 -3.23 -17.09 27.46
N LEU A 179 -3.20 -16.64 26.18
CA LEU A 179 -2.25 -17.13 25.19
C LEU A 179 -0.80 -16.80 25.56
N ILE A 180 -0.55 -15.57 26.02
CA ILE A 180 0.78 -15.12 26.44
C ILE A 180 1.16 -15.79 27.77
N GLU A 181 0.20 -15.88 28.73
CA GLU A 181 0.39 -16.50 30.03
C GLU A 181 0.71 -18.00 29.89
N ALA A 182 0.00 -18.73 29.02
CA ALA A 182 0.28 -20.13 28.73
C ALA A 182 1.71 -20.31 28.17
N GLY A 183 2.12 -19.48 27.22
CA GLY A 183 3.49 -19.53 26.69
C GLY A 183 4.57 -19.31 27.78
N ARG A 184 4.28 -18.44 28.78
CA ARG A 184 5.19 -18.23 29.92
C ARG A 184 5.23 -19.45 30.85
N ILE A 185 4.09 -20.08 31.11
CA ILE A 185 3.98 -21.31 31.93
C ILE A 185 4.74 -22.45 31.25
N ASP A 186 4.64 -22.55 29.92
CA ASP A 186 5.38 -23.55 29.11
C ASP A 186 6.89 -23.27 29.00
N GLY A 187 7.40 -22.22 29.67
CA GLY A 187 8.83 -21.88 29.71
C GLY A 187 9.34 -21.21 28.42
N CYS A 188 8.45 -20.71 27.54
CA CYS A 188 8.88 -19.97 26.37
C CYS A 188 9.48 -18.61 26.77
N THR A 189 10.55 -18.21 26.08
CA THR A 189 11.05 -16.82 26.17
C THR A 189 10.07 -15.85 25.57
N GLU A 190 10.10 -14.57 25.97
CA GLU A 190 9.23 -13.53 25.41
C GLU A 190 9.36 -13.40 23.88
N TYR A 191 10.57 -13.53 23.34
CA TYR A 191 10.79 -13.60 21.88
C TYR A 191 10.17 -14.86 21.27
N GLY A 192 10.23 -15.99 21.98
CA GLY A 192 9.59 -17.25 21.56
C GLY A 192 8.06 -17.10 21.49
N ILE A 193 7.46 -16.49 22.50
CA ILE A 193 6.02 -16.17 22.55
C ILE A 193 5.66 -15.25 21.36
N PHE A 194 6.41 -14.19 21.17
CA PHE A 194 6.15 -13.26 20.09
C PHE A 194 6.21 -13.93 18.72
N PHE A 195 7.32 -14.56 18.35
CA PHE A 195 7.51 -15.12 17.00
C PHE A 195 6.75 -16.41 16.75
N ARG A 196 6.60 -17.28 17.74
CA ARG A 196 5.97 -18.61 17.56
C ARG A 196 4.48 -18.65 17.85
N LEU A 197 3.97 -17.77 18.71
CA LEU A 197 2.56 -17.73 19.07
C LEU A 197 1.87 -16.49 18.47
N ILE A 198 2.37 -15.30 18.76
CA ILE A 198 1.69 -14.04 18.43
C ILE A 198 1.75 -13.73 16.93
N VAL A 199 2.93 -13.75 16.31
CA VAL A 199 3.08 -13.43 14.87
C VAL A 199 2.22 -14.35 13.98
N PRO A 200 2.15 -15.67 14.17
CA PRO A 200 1.27 -16.53 13.39
C PRO A 200 -0.22 -16.19 13.56
N ILE A 201 -0.67 -15.85 14.76
CA ILE A 201 -2.06 -15.45 15.03
C ILE A 201 -2.37 -14.11 14.38
N MET A 202 -1.39 -13.19 14.34
CA MET A 202 -1.52 -11.87 13.75
C MET A 202 -1.37 -11.85 12.22
N LYS A 203 -1.24 -12.97 11.53
CA LYS A 203 -1.11 -13.01 10.05
C LYS A 203 -2.12 -12.12 9.32
N PRO A 204 -3.42 -12.09 9.67
CA PRO A 204 -4.36 -11.18 9.01
C PRO A 204 -4.01 -9.70 9.20
N ALA A 205 -3.58 -9.33 10.41
CA ALA A 205 -3.17 -7.96 10.72
C ALA A 205 -1.87 -7.57 9.99
N PHE A 206 -0.87 -8.46 9.96
CA PHE A 206 0.36 -8.26 9.19
C PHE A 206 0.07 -8.09 7.70
N SER A 207 -0.82 -8.92 7.14
CA SER A 207 -1.19 -8.85 5.73
C SER A 207 -1.90 -7.54 5.38
N ALA A 208 -2.82 -7.08 6.21
CA ALA A 208 -3.50 -5.81 6.03
C ALA A 208 -2.50 -4.64 6.04
N MET A 209 -1.60 -4.62 7.03
CA MET A 209 -0.59 -3.55 7.14
C MET A 209 0.51 -3.67 6.07
N ALA A 210 0.82 -4.88 5.56
CA ALA A 210 1.71 -5.06 4.43
C ALA A 210 1.16 -4.40 3.16
N ILE A 211 -0.14 -4.58 2.87
CA ILE A 211 -0.78 -3.92 1.73
C ILE A 211 -0.72 -2.40 1.90
N LEU A 212 -1.17 -1.87 3.05
CA LEU A 212 -1.25 -0.43 3.27
C LEU A 212 0.12 0.24 3.25
N ASN A 213 1.11 -0.30 3.99
CA ASN A 213 2.46 0.24 3.99
C ASN A 213 3.16 0.05 2.64
N GLY A 214 2.88 -1.07 1.94
CA GLY A 214 3.42 -1.33 0.60
C GLY A 214 2.91 -0.34 -0.42
N MET A 215 1.60 -0.07 -0.44
CA MET A 215 1.02 0.96 -1.31
C MET A 215 1.58 2.35 -1.01
N ASN A 216 1.71 2.71 0.27
CA ASN A 216 2.25 4.00 0.67
C ASN A 216 3.73 4.14 0.27
N ALA A 217 4.55 3.11 0.49
CA ALA A 217 5.97 3.14 0.15
C ALA A 217 6.20 3.15 -1.37
N TRP A 218 5.44 2.34 -2.13
CA TRP A 218 5.53 2.27 -3.59
C TRP A 218 5.15 3.59 -4.27
N ASN A 219 4.08 4.24 -3.80
CA ASN A 219 3.58 5.49 -4.36
C ASN A 219 4.25 6.74 -3.76
N ASN A 220 5.20 6.57 -2.82
CA ASN A 220 5.83 7.71 -2.17
C ASN A 220 6.72 8.46 -3.17
N TYR A 221 6.40 9.73 -3.37
CA TYR A 221 7.10 10.64 -4.27
C TYR A 221 7.83 11.76 -3.52
N LEU A 222 7.10 12.47 -2.65
CA LEU A 222 7.61 13.71 -2.04
C LEU A 222 8.85 13.50 -1.18
N TRP A 223 8.85 12.50 -0.31
CA TRP A 223 9.97 12.29 0.60
C TRP A 223 11.23 11.79 -0.12
N PRO A 224 11.16 10.75 -0.97
CA PRO A 224 12.31 10.37 -1.77
C PRO A 224 12.85 11.49 -2.65
N LEU A 225 11.99 12.33 -3.26
CA LEU A 225 12.40 13.48 -4.07
C LEU A 225 13.25 14.49 -3.28
N LEU A 226 12.97 14.68 -1.98
CA LEU A 226 13.72 15.60 -1.14
C LEU A 226 15.08 15.06 -0.72
N VAL A 227 15.20 13.75 -0.45
CA VAL A 227 16.40 13.17 0.15
C VAL A 227 17.31 12.46 -0.82
N ILE A 228 16.81 12.04 -2.00
CA ILE A 228 17.59 11.44 -3.08
C ILE A 228 17.94 12.50 -4.12
N ARG A 229 19.21 12.48 -4.60
CA ARG A 229 19.74 13.45 -5.56
C ARG A 229 20.25 12.81 -6.84
N SER A 230 20.87 11.63 -6.73
CA SER A 230 21.44 10.89 -7.86
C SER A 230 20.37 10.18 -8.67
N SER A 231 20.36 10.33 -9.99
CA SER A 231 19.38 9.70 -10.88
C SER A 231 19.37 8.18 -10.80
N GLU A 232 20.52 7.56 -10.54
CA GLU A 232 20.65 6.10 -10.38
C GLU A 232 19.92 5.58 -9.13
N LYS A 233 19.63 6.46 -8.15
CA LYS A 233 18.92 6.12 -6.91
C LYS A 233 17.45 6.51 -6.92
N TYR A 234 16.97 7.14 -7.99
CA TYR A 234 15.56 7.55 -8.06
C TYR A 234 14.63 6.36 -7.89
N THR A 235 13.52 6.62 -7.23
CA THR A 235 12.37 5.71 -7.25
C THR A 235 11.66 5.81 -8.59
N LEU A 236 10.84 4.81 -8.90
CA LEU A 236 10.04 4.80 -10.13
C LEU A 236 9.14 6.04 -10.25
N THR A 237 8.55 6.48 -9.14
CA THR A 237 7.69 7.67 -9.10
C THR A 237 8.46 8.95 -9.45
N ILE A 238 9.69 9.10 -8.96
CA ILE A 238 10.56 10.22 -9.33
C ILE A 238 10.96 10.10 -10.80
N GLY A 239 11.48 8.93 -11.22
CA GLY A 239 11.93 8.70 -12.58
C GLY A 239 10.84 8.95 -13.62
N LEU A 240 9.62 8.42 -13.41
CA LEU A 240 8.48 8.69 -14.29
C LEU A 240 8.12 10.19 -14.36
N ASN A 241 8.24 10.90 -13.24
CA ASN A 241 7.98 12.35 -13.22
C ASN A 241 9.01 13.13 -14.05
N THR A 242 10.28 12.69 -14.10
CA THR A 242 11.32 13.34 -14.94
C THR A 242 11.06 13.18 -16.44
N LEU A 243 10.23 12.21 -16.86
CA LEU A 243 9.86 12.01 -18.25
C LEU A 243 8.79 13.00 -18.73
N ILE A 244 8.11 13.68 -17.79
CA ILE A 244 7.11 14.69 -18.13
C ILE A 244 7.84 15.97 -18.53
N ASN A 245 7.94 16.20 -19.84
CA ASN A 245 8.48 17.44 -20.36
C ASN A 245 7.54 18.08 -21.41
N PRO A 246 7.61 19.40 -21.60
CA PRO A 246 6.74 20.10 -22.54
C PRO A 246 6.93 19.72 -24.03
N TYR A 247 8.05 19.09 -24.35
CA TYR A 247 8.41 18.73 -25.73
C TYR A 247 7.96 17.32 -26.14
N GLY A 248 7.43 16.51 -25.19
CA GLY A 248 6.74 15.26 -25.49
C GLY A 248 7.61 14.06 -25.86
N ASP A 249 8.93 14.18 -25.87
CA ASP A 249 9.82 13.15 -26.40
C ASP A 249 9.79 11.83 -25.60
N ASN A 250 9.35 11.86 -24.35
CA ASN A 250 9.37 10.71 -23.45
C ASN A 250 7.96 10.18 -23.08
N TYR A 251 6.89 10.68 -23.69
CA TYR A 251 5.52 10.23 -23.34
C TYR A 251 5.28 8.74 -23.63
N SER A 252 5.90 8.21 -24.66
CA SER A 252 5.87 6.77 -24.95
C SER A 252 6.36 5.94 -23.78
N LEU A 253 7.53 6.29 -23.23
CA LEU A 253 8.12 5.60 -22.08
C LEU A 253 7.31 5.85 -20.80
N LEU A 254 6.81 7.08 -20.60
CA LEU A 254 5.97 7.44 -19.46
C LEU A 254 4.72 6.55 -19.37
N VAL A 255 4.00 6.38 -20.50
CA VAL A 255 2.73 5.65 -20.50
C VAL A 255 2.96 4.16 -20.30
N VAL A 256 3.88 3.54 -21.07
CA VAL A 256 4.16 2.12 -20.91
C VAL A 256 4.78 1.83 -19.53
N GLY A 257 5.65 2.69 -19.04
CA GLY A 257 6.24 2.60 -17.70
C GLY A 257 5.19 2.69 -16.59
N SER A 258 4.18 3.55 -16.78
CA SER A 258 3.05 3.66 -15.84
C SER A 258 2.19 2.38 -15.81
N VAL A 259 2.00 1.70 -16.95
CA VAL A 259 1.30 0.39 -16.97
C VAL A 259 2.06 -0.65 -16.14
N PHE A 260 3.38 -0.73 -16.32
CA PHE A 260 4.19 -1.67 -15.54
C PHE A 260 4.25 -1.30 -14.05
N SER A 261 4.11 -0.02 -13.69
CA SER A 261 4.08 0.42 -12.28
C SER A 261 2.89 -0.12 -11.49
N ILE A 262 1.82 -0.55 -12.15
CA ILE A 262 0.63 -1.14 -11.51
C ILE A 262 0.91 -2.57 -11.03
N ILE A 263 1.79 -3.30 -11.73
CA ILE A 263 2.01 -4.74 -11.53
C ILE A 263 2.42 -5.10 -10.10
N PRO A 264 3.41 -4.45 -9.46
CA PRO A 264 3.84 -4.82 -8.10
C PRO A 264 2.74 -4.66 -7.05
N ILE A 265 1.96 -3.57 -7.15
CA ILE A 265 0.84 -3.34 -6.23
C ILE A 265 -0.26 -4.39 -6.44
N PHE A 266 -0.54 -4.74 -7.69
CA PHE A 266 -1.52 -5.77 -8.01
C PHE A 266 -1.09 -7.14 -7.48
N ILE A 267 0.19 -7.51 -7.64
CA ILE A 267 0.76 -8.74 -7.07
C ILE A 267 0.64 -8.73 -5.55
N LEU A 268 1.05 -7.62 -4.90
CA LEU A 268 0.97 -7.47 -3.46
C LEU A 268 -0.47 -7.66 -2.97
N PHE A 269 -1.44 -7.04 -3.64
CA PHE A 269 -2.85 -7.21 -3.30
C PHE A 269 -3.32 -8.67 -3.46
N ILE A 270 -3.02 -9.34 -4.59
CA ILE A 270 -3.39 -10.74 -4.81
C ILE A 270 -2.81 -11.66 -3.73
N CYS A 271 -1.55 -11.45 -3.35
CA CYS A 271 -0.89 -12.27 -2.33
C CYS A 271 -1.54 -12.16 -0.95
N PHE A 272 -2.03 -10.98 -0.59
CA PHE A 272 -2.49 -10.70 0.77
C PHE A 272 -4.00 -10.51 0.92
N GLN A 273 -4.78 -10.36 -0.17
CA GLN A 273 -6.22 -10.06 -0.13
C GLN A 273 -7.03 -11.03 0.73
N ARG A 274 -6.72 -12.33 0.70
CA ARG A 274 -7.44 -13.34 1.48
C ARG A 274 -7.39 -13.03 2.98
N TYR A 275 -6.22 -12.75 3.49
CA TYR A 275 -6.03 -12.45 4.92
C TYR A 275 -6.59 -11.08 5.29
N PHE A 276 -6.60 -10.12 4.36
CA PHE A 276 -7.22 -8.81 4.55
C PHE A 276 -8.74 -8.95 4.74
N ILE A 277 -9.41 -9.75 3.91
CA ILE A 277 -10.86 -10.00 4.01
C ILE A 277 -11.18 -10.74 5.32
N GLU A 278 -10.41 -11.78 5.66
CA GLU A 278 -10.58 -12.53 6.92
C GLU A 278 -10.43 -11.61 8.16
N GLY A 279 -9.45 -10.70 8.14
CA GLY A 279 -9.21 -9.75 9.24
C GLY A 279 -10.33 -8.72 9.42
N MET A 280 -10.93 -8.23 8.33
CA MET A 280 -12.06 -7.30 8.42
C MET A 280 -13.35 -7.97 8.89
N THR A 281 -13.58 -9.21 8.49
CA THR A 281 -14.81 -9.95 8.86
C THR A 281 -14.76 -10.48 10.29
N ALA A 282 -13.59 -10.81 10.83
CA ALA A 282 -13.42 -11.23 12.22
C ALA A 282 -13.85 -10.16 13.24
N GLY A 283 -13.77 -8.88 12.89
CA GLY A 283 -14.26 -7.76 13.71
C GLY A 283 -15.76 -7.49 13.59
N ALA A 284 -16.41 -7.98 12.54
CA ALA A 284 -17.81 -7.72 12.25
C ALA A 284 -18.78 -8.78 12.82
N VAL A 285 -18.26 -9.98 13.15
CA VAL A 285 -19.05 -11.07 13.77
C VAL A 285 -18.72 -11.11 15.26
N LYS A 286 -19.26 -10.14 16.02
CA LYS A 286 -19.51 -10.27 17.46
C LYS A 286 -20.96 -10.68 17.60
N GLU A 287 -21.22 -11.99 17.71
CA GLU A 287 -22.40 -12.49 18.38
C GLU A 287 -22.25 -12.39 19.91
#